data_2a57124a2b5df6a0acae685c00f63fc8
#
_entry.id   2a57124a2b5df6a0acae685c00f63fc8
#
_cell.length_a   1.000
_cell.length_b   1.000
_cell.length_c   1.000
_cell.angle_alpha   90.00
_cell.angle_beta   90.00
_cell.angle_gamma   90.00
#
_symmetry.space_group_name_H-M   'P 1'
#
loop_
_entity.id
_entity.type
_entity.pdbx_description
1 polymer ?
#
loop_
_entity_poly.entity_id
_entity_poly.type
_entity_poly.pdbx_seq_one_letter_code
_entity_poly.pdbx_strand_id
1 'polypeptide(L)'
;MTFEDVLKLTRQRIGAIAVGLVIGIALSLVSLWLTPITYTASAVAYVRVSVPSDSEDQSRADSYYAASQLASQKVKAFVPVFTSEPVAQGVINTLGLATTPAELSGSITATSEKNALTINVSAVAPTAAEAQAVADETVRQADAQIRRLEGSRSPVGLVLMSPSSMS
;
A
#
# COMPACT_ATOMS: atom_id res chain seq x y z
N MET A 1 3.93 55.71 -12.32
CA MET A 1 3.89 55.07 -10.99
C MET A 1 5.34 54.91 -10.55
N THR A 2 5.78 55.82 -9.68
CA THR A 2 7.17 55.85 -9.19
C THR A 2 7.30 54.94 -7.95
N PHE A 3 8.46 54.37 -7.76
CA PHE A 3 8.76 53.48 -6.57
C PHE A 3 8.37 54.14 -5.25
N GLU A 4 8.44 55.45 -5.15
CA GLU A 4 8.01 56.22 -3.99
C GLU A 4 6.51 56.18 -3.69
N ASP A 5 5.67 56.08 -4.71
CA ASP A 5 4.20 55.94 -4.55
C ASP A 5 3.82 54.59 -3.99
N VAL A 6 4.53 53.52 -4.38
CA VAL A 6 4.33 52.16 -3.86
C VAL A 6 4.76 52.08 -2.40
N LEU A 7 5.90 52.71 -2.04
CA LEU A 7 6.41 52.73 -0.65
C LEU A 7 5.45 53.49 0.30
N LYS A 8 4.87 54.60 -0.18
CA LYS A 8 3.92 55.42 0.58
C LYS A 8 2.59 54.71 0.82
N LEU A 9 2.10 53.99 -0.20
CA LEU A 9 0.89 53.16 -0.11
C LEU A 9 1.08 51.98 0.83
N THR A 10 2.24 51.31 0.76
CA THR A 10 2.60 50.20 1.65
C THR A 10 2.69 50.65 3.09
N ARG A 11 3.29 51.80 3.37
CA ARG A 11 3.42 52.36 4.73
C ARG A 11 2.05 52.78 5.31
N GLN A 12 1.12 53.20 4.49
CA GLN A 12 -0.23 53.60 4.93
C GLN A 12 -1.13 52.38 5.23
N ARG A 13 -0.82 51.21 4.67
CA ARG A 13 -1.57 49.96 4.85
C ARG A 13 -0.79 48.86 5.56
N ILE A 14 0.33 49.23 6.22
CA ILE A 14 1.19 48.27 6.91
C ILE A 14 0.43 47.47 7.99
N GLY A 15 -0.56 48.09 8.64
CA GLY A 15 -1.43 47.41 9.59
C GLY A 15 -2.28 46.30 8.96
N ALA A 16 -2.85 46.55 7.77
CA ALA A 16 -3.63 45.55 7.05
C ALA A 16 -2.76 44.37 6.59
N ILE A 17 -1.53 44.65 6.13
CA ILE A 17 -0.55 43.66 5.72
C ILE A 17 -0.12 42.82 6.94
N ALA A 18 0.16 43.44 8.07
CA ALA A 18 0.52 42.75 9.30
C ALA A 18 -0.60 41.83 9.81
N VAL A 19 -1.86 42.29 9.78
CA VAL A 19 -3.02 41.48 10.14
C VAL A 19 -3.19 40.29 9.21
N GLY A 20 -3.06 40.50 7.88
CA GLY A 20 -3.11 39.42 6.90
C GLY A 20 -2.01 38.36 7.10
N LEU A 21 -0.81 38.82 7.44
CA LEU A 21 0.34 37.93 7.72
C LEU A 21 0.10 37.11 9.00
N VAL A 22 -0.41 37.71 10.07
CA VAL A 22 -0.74 37.00 11.33
C VAL A 22 -1.86 35.97 11.09
N ILE A 23 -2.89 36.32 10.35
CA ILE A 23 -3.98 35.39 10.01
C ILE A 23 -3.43 34.23 9.14
N GLY A 24 -2.58 34.51 8.16
CA GLY A 24 -1.94 33.50 7.32
C GLY A 24 -1.09 32.51 8.13
N ILE A 25 -0.28 33.02 9.06
CA ILE A 25 0.52 32.18 9.96
C ILE A 25 -0.38 31.36 10.88
N ALA A 26 -1.42 31.96 11.45
CA ALA A 26 -2.34 31.24 12.33
C ALA A 26 -3.07 30.11 11.60
N LEU A 27 -3.58 30.35 10.39
CA LEU A 27 -4.20 29.33 9.55
C LEU A 27 -3.21 28.20 9.15
N SER A 28 -1.97 28.56 8.86
CA SER A 28 -0.92 27.59 8.54
C SER A 28 -0.60 26.69 9.74
N LEU A 29 -0.49 27.24 10.92
CA LEU A 29 -0.26 26.48 12.17
C LEU A 29 -1.44 25.56 12.50
N VAL A 30 -2.66 26.04 12.32
CA VAL A 30 -3.88 25.21 12.52
C VAL A 30 -3.90 24.07 11.50
N SER A 31 -3.58 24.33 10.23
CA SER A 31 -3.51 23.29 9.21
C SER A 31 -2.46 22.22 9.53
N LEU A 32 -1.29 22.62 10.04
CA LEU A 32 -0.22 21.71 10.44
C LEU A 32 -0.65 20.82 11.63
N TRP A 33 -1.44 21.37 12.55
CA TRP A 33 -1.96 20.64 13.71
C TRP A 33 -3.07 19.65 13.34
N LEU A 34 -3.85 19.94 12.26
CA LEU A 34 -4.92 19.07 11.79
C LEU A 34 -4.44 17.98 10.82
N THR A 35 -3.20 18.07 10.33
CA THR A 35 -2.65 17.05 9.41
C THR A 35 -2.14 15.87 10.22
N PRO A 36 -2.79 14.69 10.19
CA PRO A 36 -2.31 13.51 10.91
C PRO A 36 -1.00 13.05 10.29
N ILE A 37 -0.03 12.74 11.15
CA ILE A 37 1.22 12.10 10.74
C ILE A 37 0.86 10.67 10.37
N THR A 38 1.14 10.27 9.13
CA THR A 38 0.92 8.91 8.65
C THR A 38 2.25 8.26 8.27
N TYR A 39 2.37 6.99 8.60
CA TYR A 39 3.54 6.17 8.30
C TYR A 39 3.16 5.17 7.22
N THR A 40 4.07 4.97 6.26
CA THR A 40 3.92 3.97 5.22
C THR A 40 4.90 2.83 5.46
N ALA A 41 4.40 1.60 5.46
CA ALA A 41 5.23 0.41 5.46
C ALA A 41 4.94 -0.43 4.23
N SER A 42 5.97 -1.09 3.71
CA SER A 42 5.85 -1.92 2.51
C SER A 42 6.32 -3.35 2.79
N ALA A 43 5.51 -4.33 2.43
CA ALA A 43 5.83 -5.75 2.47
C ALA A 43 5.89 -6.31 1.03
N VAL A 44 6.78 -7.27 0.80
CA VAL A 44 6.95 -7.91 -0.51
C VAL A 44 6.47 -9.35 -0.43
N ALA A 45 5.45 -9.69 -1.21
CA ALA A 45 4.97 -11.04 -1.39
C ALA A 45 5.51 -11.64 -2.69
N TYR A 46 6.05 -12.85 -2.61
CA TYR A 46 6.51 -13.61 -3.79
C TYR A 46 5.50 -14.70 -4.16
N VAL A 47 5.17 -14.77 -5.42
CA VAL A 47 4.30 -15.81 -5.96
C VAL A 47 5.14 -17.05 -6.29
N ARG A 48 5.02 -18.08 -5.47
CA ARG A 48 5.68 -19.37 -5.69
C ARG A 48 4.84 -20.22 -6.64
N VAL A 49 5.48 -20.80 -7.63
CA VAL A 49 4.89 -21.80 -8.53
C VAL A 49 5.38 -23.18 -8.11
N SER A 50 4.47 -24.09 -7.77
CA SER A 50 4.78 -25.49 -7.48
C SER A 50 4.51 -26.32 -8.73
N VAL A 51 5.55 -26.87 -9.34
CA VAL A 51 5.44 -27.82 -10.45
C VAL A 51 5.42 -29.23 -9.87
N PRO A 52 4.47 -30.11 -10.24
CA PRO A 52 4.47 -31.52 -9.80
C PRO A 52 5.78 -32.22 -10.17
N SER A 53 6.31 -33.02 -9.24
CA SER A 53 7.64 -33.65 -9.35
C SER A 53 7.71 -34.84 -10.34
N ASP A 54 6.57 -35.25 -10.88
CA ASP A 54 6.44 -36.54 -11.60
C ASP A 54 6.74 -36.47 -13.11
N SER A 55 7.35 -35.37 -13.59
CA SER A 55 7.68 -35.19 -15.04
C SER A 55 9.15 -35.49 -15.32
N GLU A 56 9.44 -36.17 -16.41
CA GLU A 56 10.80 -36.40 -16.92
C GLU A 56 11.51 -35.07 -17.27
N ASP A 57 12.85 -35.02 -17.19
CA ASP A 57 13.65 -33.79 -17.18
C ASP A 57 13.39 -32.79 -18.32
N GLN A 58 13.08 -33.24 -19.52
CA GLN A 58 12.78 -32.35 -20.65
C GLN A 58 11.39 -31.74 -20.59
N SER A 59 10.39 -32.51 -20.11
CA SER A 59 9.04 -32.01 -19.83
C SER A 59 9.00 -31.03 -18.66
N ARG A 60 9.99 -31.05 -17.76
CA ARG A 60 10.10 -30.10 -16.65
C ARG A 60 10.44 -28.68 -17.10
N ALA A 61 11.36 -28.53 -18.07
CA ALA A 61 11.73 -27.21 -18.56
C ALA A 61 10.56 -26.52 -19.24
N ASP A 62 9.87 -27.23 -20.13
CA ASP A 62 8.71 -26.68 -20.84
C ASP A 62 7.54 -26.40 -19.89
N SER A 63 7.30 -27.28 -18.91
CA SER A 63 6.29 -27.10 -17.87
C SER A 63 6.61 -25.91 -16.96
N TYR A 64 7.90 -25.69 -16.63
CA TYR A 64 8.33 -24.56 -15.83
C TYR A 64 8.13 -23.22 -16.57
N TYR A 65 8.48 -23.14 -17.85
CA TYR A 65 8.25 -21.94 -18.67
C TYR A 65 6.74 -21.62 -18.79
N ALA A 66 5.93 -22.62 -19.09
CA ALA A 66 4.48 -22.44 -19.18
C ALA A 66 3.88 -22.01 -17.83
N ALA A 67 4.31 -22.64 -16.74
CA ALA A 67 3.88 -22.28 -15.39
C ALA A 67 4.31 -20.87 -14.97
N SER A 68 5.53 -20.45 -15.34
CA SER A 68 6.03 -19.09 -15.06
C SER A 68 5.25 -18.03 -15.83
N GLN A 69 4.92 -18.28 -17.10
CA GLN A 69 4.09 -17.37 -17.89
C GLN A 69 2.66 -17.27 -17.31
N LEU A 70 2.08 -18.40 -16.96
CA LEU A 70 0.76 -18.44 -16.31
C LEU A 70 0.77 -17.70 -14.98
N ALA A 71 1.82 -17.89 -14.18
CA ALA A 71 1.99 -17.20 -12.91
C ALA A 71 2.08 -15.67 -13.09
N SER A 72 2.84 -15.19 -14.08
CA SER A 72 2.96 -13.76 -14.39
C SER A 72 1.62 -13.13 -14.78
N GLN A 73 0.76 -13.88 -15.48
CA GLN A 73 -0.60 -13.41 -15.78
C GLN A 73 -1.50 -13.43 -14.54
N LYS A 74 -1.40 -14.48 -13.71
CA LYS A 74 -2.17 -14.60 -12.47
C LYS A 74 -1.79 -13.56 -11.43
N VAL A 75 -0.52 -13.15 -11.33
CA VAL A 75 -0.08 -12.09 -10.42
C VAL A 75 -0.94 -10.83 -10.56
N LYS A 76 -1.21 -10.39 -11.78
CA LYS A 76 -2.07 -9.22 -12.05
C LYS A 76 -3.51 -9.43 -11.60
N ALA A 77 -4.02 -10.66 -11.71
CA ALA A 77 -5.36 -11.01 -11.26
C ALA A 77 -5.46 -11.06 -9.72
N PHE A 78 -4.35 -11.30 -9.03
CA PHE A 78 -4.32 -11.37 -7.57
C PHE A 78 -4.19 -10.00 -6.90
N VAL A 79 -3.64 -8.98 -7.57
CA VAL A 79 -3.48 -7.63 -7.01
C VAL A 79 -4.77 -7.09 -6.38
N PRO A 80 -5.96 -7.16 -7.03
CA PRO A 80 -7.20 -6.68 -6.43
C PRO A 80 -7.64 -7.47 -5.18
N VAL A 81 -7.15 -8.70 -4.98
CA VAL A 81 -7.51 -9.50 -3.80
C VAL A 81 -6.95 -8.86 -2.53
N PHE A 82 -5.76 -8.26 -2.59
CA PHE A 82 -5.10 -7.61 -1.45
C PHE A 82 -5.89 -6.42 -0.90
N THR A 83 -6.59 -5.70 -1.75
CA THR A 83 -7.42 -4.55 -1.38
C THR A 83 -8.90 -4.92 -1.25
N SER A 84 -9.22 -6.21 -1.26
CA SER A 84 -10.60 -6.66 -1.15
C SER A 84 -11.14 -6.56 0.28
N GLU A 85 -12.43 -6.30 0.40
CA GLU A 85 -13.11 -6.19 1.70
C GLU A 85 -12.96 -7.43 2.60
N PRO A 86 -13.01 -8.68 2.10
CA PRO A 86 -12.78 -9.85 2.94
C PRO A 86 -11.37 -9.92 3.54
N VAL A 87 -10.34 -9.46 2.80
CA VAL A 87 -8.97 -9.38 3.30
C VAL A 87 -8.87 -8.29 4.35
N ALA A 88 -9.39 -7.10 4.09
CA ALA A 88 -9.41 -5.99 5.05
C ALA A 88 -10.14 -6.39 6.35
N GLN A 89 -11.28 -7.08 6.25
CA GLN A 89 -12.02 -7.58 7.41
C GLN A 89 -11.18 -8.60 8.20
N GLY A 90 -10.45 -9.49 7.52
CA GLY A 90 -9.53 -10.44 8.16
C GLY A 90 -8.42 -9.74 8.94
N VAL A 91 -7.80 -8.71 8.38
CA VAL A 91 -6.77 -7.89 9.02
C VAL A 91 -7.33 -7.18 10.25
N ILE A 92 -8.50 -6.54 10.14
CA ILE A 92 -9.18 -5.86 11.26
C ILE A 92 -9.43 -6.83 12.41
N ASN A 93 -9.95 -8.02 12.12
CA ASN A 93 -10.25 -9.02 13.14
C ASN A 93 -9.00 -9.56 13.83
N THR A 94 -7.89 -9.71 13.08
CA THR A 94 -6.63 -10.25 13.63
C THR A 94 -5.89 -9.21 14.46
N LEU A 95 -5.84 -7.96 14.01
CA LEU A 95 -5.10 -6.88 14.67
C LEU A 95 -5.96 -6.08 15.67
N GLY A 96 -7.27 -6.30 15.69
CA GLY A 96 -8.20 -5.59 16.58
C GLY A 96 -8.31 -4.09 16.27
N LEU A 97 -8.26 -3.72 14.98
CA LEU A 97 -8.28 -2.32 14.55
C LEU A 97 -9.68 -1.71 14.69
N ALA A 98 -9.75 -0.48 15.17
CA ALA A 98 -10.99 0.30 15.29
C ALA A 98 -11.27 1.09 14.00
N THR A 99 -11.33 0.41 12.86
CA THR A 99 -11.57 0.99 11.53
C THR A 99 -12.56 0.14 10.75
N THR A 100 -13.07 0.66 9.64
CA THR A 100 -13.96 -0.11 8.76
C THR A 100 -13.18 -0.80 7.63
N PRO A 101 -13.68 -1.94 7.08
CA PRO A 101 -13.01 -2.61 5.97
C PRO A 101 -12.79 -1.71 4.74
N ALA A 102 -13.73 -0.80 4.48
CA ALA A 102 -13.63 0.15 3.38
C ALA A 102 -12.49 1.17 3.59
N GLU A 103 -12.35 1.71 4.80
CA GLU A 103 -11.25 2.62 5.15
C GLU A 103 -9.90 1.91 5.10
N LEU A 104 -9.81 0.72 5.69
CA LEU A 104 -8.58 -0.06 5.67
C LEU A 104 -8.17 -0.44 4.24
N SER A 105 -9.10 -0.89 3.39
CA SER A 105 -8.80 -1.20 1.99
C SER A 105 -8.32 0.03 1.21
N GLY A 106 -8.81 1.22 1.54
CA GLY A 106 -8.35 2.50 0.97
C GLY A 106 -6.93 2.91 1.43
N SER A 107 -6.49 2.44 2.62
CA SER A 107 -5.13 2.69 3.13
C SER A 107 -4.10 1.67 2.67
N ILE A 108 -4.54 0.58 2.01
CA ILE A 108 -3.67 -0.46 1.45
C ILE A 108 -3.52 -0.26 -0.05
N THR A 109 -2.30 -0.30 -0.54
CA THR A 109 -1.99 -0.28 -1.97
C THR A 109 -1.19 -1.53 -2.32
N ALA A 110 -1.66 -2.27 -3.31
CA ALA A 110 -0.96 -3.42 -3.86
C ALA A 110 -0.55 -3.15 -5.30
N THR A 111 0.71 -3.40 -5.62
CA THR A 111 1.25 -3.21 -6.98
C THR A 111 2.10 -4.39 -7.39
N SER A 112 2.08 -4.73 -8.67
CA SER A 112 2.98 -5.73 -9.25
C SER A 112 3.72 -5.13 -10.44
N GLU A 113 5.01 -5.39 -10.55
CA GLU A 113 5.78 -5.00 -11.71
C GLU A 113 5.49 -5.91 -12.92
N LYS A 114 5.72 -5.37 -14.12
CA LYS A 114 5.48 -6.10 -15.36
C LYS A 114 6.43 -7.29 -15.43
N ASN A 115 5.89 -8.49 -15.56
CA ASN A 115 6.64 -9.76 -15.60
C ASN A 115 7.36 -10.16 -14.29
N ALA A 116 7.09 -9.50 -13.18
CA ALA A 116 7.57 -9.92 -11.88
C ALA A 116 6.61 -10.92 -11.22
N LEU A 117 7.18 -11.85 -10.46
CA LEU A 117 6.44 -12.77 -9.59
C LEU A 117 6.31 -12.21 -8.18
N THR A 118 6.45 -10.89 -8.04
CA THR A 118 6.35 -10.17 -6.76
C THR A 118 5.18 -9.21 -6.76
N ILE A 119 4.56 -9.08 -5.59
CA ILE A 119 3.53 -8.09 -5.30
C ILE A 119 4.04 -7.25 -4.13
N ASN A 120 4.16 -5.95 -4.35
CA ASN A 120 4.48 -4.99 -3.31
C ASN A 120 3.19 -4.52 -2.66
N VAL A 121 3.07 -4.71 -1.36
CA VAL A 121 1.93 -4.28 -0.56
C VAL A 121 2.39 -3.17 0.36
N SER A 122 1.80 -1.99 0.22
CA SER A 122 2.07 -0.83 1.07
C SER A 122 0.83 -0.52 1.89
N ALA A 123 1.02 -0.28 3.18
CA ALA A 123 -0.05 0.12 4.09
C ALA A 123 0.29 1.44 4.77
N VAL A 124 -0.72 2.29 4.95
CA VAL A 124 -0.62 3.58 5.62
C VAL A 124 -1.39 3.51 6.93
N ALA A 125 -0.73 3.87 8.05
CA ALA A 125 -1.34 3.87 9.37
C ALA A 125 -0.81 5.02 10.24
N PRO A 126 -1.48 5.36 11.37
CA PRO A 126 -1.06 6.40 12.29
C PRO A 126 0.28 6.13 12.97
N THR A 127 0.68 4.86 13.10
CA THR A 127 1.96 4.47 13.68
C THR A 127 2.74 3.55 12.74
N ALA A 128 4.07 3.62 12.82
CA ALA A 128 4.94 2.77 12.01
C ALA A 128 4.74 1.27 12.30
N ALA A 129 4.56 0.91 13.57
CA ALA A 129 4.33 -0.48 13.99
C ALA A 129 2.99 -1.02 13.44
N GLU A 130 1.94 -0.20 13.45
CA GLU A 130 0.65 -0.56 12.90
C GLU A 130 0.70 -0.69 11.37
N ALA A 131 1.37 0.24 10.67
CA ALA A 131 1.56 0.15 9.22
C ALA A 131 2.27 -1.15 8.83
N GLN A 132 3.32 -1.53 9.58
CA GLN A 132 4.03 -2.79 9.37
C GLN A 132 3.12 -4.01 9.63
N ALA A 133 2.42 -4.03 10.76
CA ALA A 133 1.51 -5.12 11.09
C ALA A 133 0.39 -5.28 10.05
N VAL A 134 -0.18 -4.17 9.57
CA VAL A 134 -1.22 -4.16 8.53
C VAL A 134 -0.66 -4.70 7.21
N ALA A 135 0.54 -4.25 6.77
CA ALA A 135 1.14 -4.73 5.53
C ALA A 135 1.41 -6.24 5.57
N ASP A 136 2.02 -6.74 6.65
CA ASP A 136 2.36 -8.15 6.81
C ASP A 136 1.10 -9.02 6.93
N GLU A 137 0.11 -8.59 7.70
CA GLU A 137 -1.15 -9.33 7.87
C GLU A 137 -1.99 -9.32 6.59
N THR A 138 -1.95 -8.23 5.82
CA THR A 138 -2.61 -8.17 4.51
C THR A 138 -2.10 -9.26 3.57
N VAL A 139 -0.79 -9.51 3.54
CA VAL A 139 -0.21 -10.59 2.72
C VAL A 139 -0.70 -11.97 3.20
N ARG A 140 -0.77 -12.20 4.51
CA ARG A 140 -1.26 -13.48 5.07
C ARG A 140 -2.74 -13.71 4.76
N GLN A 141 -3.57 -12.69 4.94
CA GLN A 141 -5.01 -12.79 4.67
C GLN A 141 -5.29 -12.95 3.16
N ALA A 142 -4.51 -12.26 2.31
CA ALA A 142 -4.60 -12.43 0.86
C ALA A 142 -4.22 -13.86 0.43
N ASP A 143 -3.15 -14.45 0.99
CA ASP A 143 -2.79 -15.86 0.72
C ASP A 143 -3.93 -16.81 1.12
N ALA A 144 -4.50 -16.62 2.32
CA ALA A 144 -5.63 -17.43 2.77
C ALA A 144 -6.86 -17.29 1.85
N GLN A 145 -7.15 -16.09 1.39
CA GLN A 145 -8.26 -15.82 0.48
C GLN A 145 -8.03 -16.41 -0.92
N ILE A 146 -6.82 -16.28 -1.47
CA ILE A 146 -6.45 -16.87 -2.76
C ILE A 146 -6.57 -18.40 -2.70
N ARG A 147 -6.12 -19.04 -1.61
CA ARG A 147 -6.28 -20.49 -1.42
C ARG A 147 -7.74 -20.92 -1.35
N ARG A 148 -8.63 -20.09 -0.80
CA ARG A 148 -10.08 -20.35 -0.80
C ARG A 148 -10.68 -20.26 -2.20
N LEU A 149 -10.23 -19.29 -3.01
CA LEU A 149 -10.73 -19.05 -4.36
C LEU A 149 -10.22 -20.11 -5.36
N GLU A 150 -8.96 -20.52 -5.25
CA GLU A 150 -8.35 -21.48 -6.18
C GLU A 150 -8.45 -22.95 -5.70
N GLY A 151 -8.81 -23.17 -4.45
CA GLY A 151 -8.85 -24.50 -3.83
C GLY A 151 -7.46 -24.97 -3.36
N SER A 152 -7.44 -26.06 -2.57
CA SER A 152 -6.22 -26.61 -1.95
C SER A 152 -5.21 -27.23 -2.93
N ARG A 153 -5.53 -27.31 -4.23
CA ARG A 153 -4.66 -27.82 -5.31
C ARG A 153 -4.04 -26.72 -6.16
N SER A 154 -4.14 -25.46 -5.75
CA SER A 154 -3.49 -24.39 -6.51
C SER A 154 -1.97 -24.60 -6.55
N PRO A 155 -1.36 -24.61 -7.76
CA PRO A 155 0.10 -24.65 -7.88
C PRO A 155 0.75 -23.32 -7.49
N VAL A 156 -0.04 -22.32 -7.12
CA VAL A 156 0.40 -20.96 -6.81
C VAL A 156 0.15 -20.67 -5.33
N GLY A 157 1.20 -20.31 -4.60
CA GLY A 157 1.14 -19.87 -3.22
C GLY A 157 1.90 -18.56 -3.03
N LEU A 158 1.48 -17.76 -2.05
CA LEU A 158 2.20 -16.54 -1.66
C LEU A 158 3.17 -16.85 -0.53
N VAL A 159 4.39 -16.32 -0.64
CA VAL A 159 5.39 -16.37 0.42
C VAL A 159 5.83 -14.94 0.73
N LEU A 160 5.76 -14.57 2.00
CA LEU A 160 6.30 -13.32 2.48
C LEU A 160 7.84 -13.38 2.36
N MET A 161 8.44 -12.59 1.47
CA MET A 161 9.89 -12.60 1.26
C MET A 161 10.64 -11.69 2.23
N SER A 162 10.03 -10.59 2.61
CA SER A 162 10.64 -9.63 3.52
C SER A 162 9.56 -9.10 4.47
N PRO A 163 9.83 -9.11 5.78
CA PRO A 163 8.96 -8.38 6.69
C PRO A 163 8.96 -6.90 6.27
N SER A 164 7.87 -6.22 6.58
CA SER A 164 7.65 -4.83 6.21
C SER A 164 8.84 -3.94 6.58
N SER A 165 9.33 -3.17 5.62
CA SER A 165 10.33 -2.14 5.83
C SER A 165 9.68 -0.76 5.78
N MET A 166 10.14 0.15 6.64
CA MET A 166 9.77 1.56 6.57
C MET A 166 10.50 2.24 5.41
N SER A 167 9.77 3.01 4.66
CA SER A 167 10.28 3.92 3.64
C SER A 167 10.01 5.37 4.06
#